data_99a8b6889c67f29d25fc87370262c48f
#
_entry.id   99a8b6889c67f29d25fc87370262c48f
#
_cell.length_a   1.000
_cell.length_b   1.000
_cell.length_c   1.000
_cell.angle_alpha   90.00
_cell.angle_beta   90.00
_cell.angle_gamma   90.00
#
_symmetry.space_group_name_H-M   'P 1'
#
loop_
_entity.id
_entity.type
_entity.pdbx_description
1 polymer ?
#
loop_
_entity_poly.entity_id
_entity_poly.type
_entity_poly.pdbx_seq_one_letter_code
_entity_poly.pdbx_strand_id
1 'polypeptide(L)'
;MTAAVGLVSVTRRIGARPVVDDVTLEVRERELLTLVGPSGCGKSTLLRLIAGLERPSSGTITLGGLDVTDVAPERRRIGLVFQEHALFPHLTVGRNVAFGLRRLDRRRRAERIEEMLELVRLTGATRRYPHELSGGEQQRVALARALAPDPAAVLLDEPFANLDASLRDELRADVVAALRNRGATALLVTHDRDEALALGDRVAVMRDGAIVQVDRPEVVWSAPNDEFVAGFLGPMSLLPSGDGQFQIVRPHQFELVIGGDGRVVEREFRGAVWRHTIVRADGTQLIVDAEPGRDLEVGATCAATVRPGHLPAQLTRR
;
A
#
# COMPACT_ATOMS: atom_id res chain seq x y z
N MET A 1 9.65 -11.34 -18.15
CA MET A 1 8.76 -11.87 -17.10
C MET A 1 7.35 -11.53 -17.52
N THR A 2 6.46 -12.52 -17.53
CA THR A 2 5.06 -12.30 -17.97
C THR A 2 4.30 -11.59 -16.85
N ALA A 3 3.50 -10.58 -17.19
CA ALA A 3 2.62 -9.91 -16.22
C ALA A 3 1.50 -10.87 -15.78
N ALA A 4 1.34 -11.05 -14.46
CA ALA A 4 0.20 -11.79 -13.94
C ALA A 4 -1.10 -10.96 -14.03
N VAL A 5 -1.00 -9.63 -13.81
CA VAL A 5 -2.07 -8.66 -14.03
C VAL A 5 -1.51 -7.53 -14.87
N GLY A 6 -2.16 -7.20 -15.98
CA GLY A 6 -1.78 -6.08 -16.84
C GLY A 6 -2.98 -5.15 -17.06
N LEU A 7 -2.70 -3.86 -17.01
CA LEU A 7 -3.63 -2.78 -17.31
C LEU A 7 -2.98 -1.92 -18.40
N VAL A 8 -3.68 -1.67 -19.48
CA VAL A 8 -3.19 -0.83 -20.59
C VAL A 8 -4.23 0.26 -20.86
N SER A 9 -3.85 1.51 -20.54
CA SER A 9 -4.68 2.71 -20.76
C SER A 9 -6.10 2.58 -20.22
N VAL A 10 -6.25 1.98 -19.03
CA VAL A 10 -7.55 1.72 -18.42
C VAL A 10 -8.15 3.00 -17.88
N THR A 11 -9.34 3.34 -18.35
CA THR A 11 -10.12 4.50 -17.90
C THR A 11 -11.48 4.07 -17.39
N ARG A 12 -11.96 4.67 -16.31
CA ARG A 12 -13.32 4.53 -15.77
C ARG A 12 -13.91 5.91 -15.50
N ARG A 13 -15.02 6.22 -16.15
CA ARG A 13 -15.77 7.46 -15.94
C ARG A 13 -17.06 7.21 -15.17
N ILE A 14 -17.39 8.12 -14.26
CA ILE A 14 -18.71 8.21 -13.62
C ILE A 14 -19.30 9.57 -14.03
N GLY A 15 -20.29 9.54 -14.90
CA GLY A 15 -20.73 10.75 -15.62
C GLY A 15 -19.59 11.32 -16.48
N ALA A 16 -19.33 12.62 -16.36
CA ALA A 16 -18.25 13.28 -17.09
C ALA A 16 -16.87 13.14 -16.44
N ARG A 17 -16.79 12.76 -15.15
CA ARG A 17 -15.53 12.71 -14.38
C ARG A 17 -14.85 11.36 -14.52
N PRO A 18 -13.56 11.30 -14.90
CA PRO A 18 -12.78 10.09 -14.76
C PRO A 18 -12.46 9.85 -13.28
N VAL A 19 -12.69 8.62 -12.81
CA VAL A 19 -12.32 8.14 -11.47
C VAL A 19 -11.02 7.32 -11.55
N VAL A 20 -10.85 6.62 -12.66
CA VAL A 20 -9.58 6.02 -13.09
C VAL A 20 -9.31 6.59 -14.49
N ASP A 21 -8.12 7.14 -14.70
CA ASP A 21 -7.78 7.90 -15.90
C ASP A 21 -6.45 7.41 -16.49
N ASP A 22 -6.55 6.79 -17.66
CA ASP A 22 -5.42 6.29 -18.48
C ASP A 22 -4.39 5.45 -17.70
N VAL A 23 -4.86 4.57 -16.82
CA VAL A 23 -3.97 3.77 -15.97
C VAL A 23 -3.33 2.65 -16.77
N THR A 24 -1.98 2.68 -16.85
CA THR A 24 -1.16 1.58 -17.31
C THR A 24 -0.33 1.07 -16.12
N LEU A 25 -0.53 -0.21 -15.76
CA LEU A 25 0.09 -0.83 -14.58
C LEU A 25 0.28 -2.33 -14.83
N GLU A 26 1.41 -2.85 -14.33
CA GLU A 26 1.73 -4.28 -14.39
C GLU A 26 2.04 -4.81 -13.00
N VAL A 27 1.39 -5.91 -12.61
CA VAL A 27 1.77 -6.73 -11.45
C VAL A 27 2.45 -7.99 -11.98
N ARG A 28 3.69 -8.23 -11.56
CA ARG A 28 4.49 -9.37 -12.00
C ARG A 28 4.08 -10.65 -11.29
N GLU A 29 4.42 -11.79 -11.86
CA GLU A 29 4.20 -13.07 -11.19
C GLU A 29 4.95 -13.12 -9.85
N ARG A 30 4.24 -13.59 -8.80
CA ARG A 30 4.74 -13.71 -7.43
C ARG A 30 5.15 -12.39 -6.76
N GLU A 31 4.73 -11.29 -7.32
CA GLU A 31 4.94 -9.95 -6.77
C GLU A 31 3.81 -9.57 -5.80
N LEU A 32 4.16 -8.92 -4.71
CA LEU A 32 3.25 -8.12 -3.91
C LEU A 32 3.43 -6.64 -4.31
N LEU A 33 2.53 -6.14 -5.16
CA LEU A 33 2.46 -4.72 -5.48
C LEU A 33 1.54 -4.02 -4.49
N THR A 34 2.00 -2.95 -3.86
CA THR A 34 1.14 -2.09 -3.05
C THR A 34 0.67 -0.89 -3.87
N LEU A 35 -0.60 -0.54 -3.76
CA LEU A 35 -1.21 0.65 -4.37
C LEU A 35 -1.63 1.61 -3.28
N VAL A 36 -1.01 2.79 -3.26
CA VAL A 36 -1.22 3.80 -2.22
C VAL A 36 -1.59 5.14 -2.84
N GLY A 37 -2.34 5.95 -2.10
CA GLY A 37 -2.75 7.29 -2.54
C GLY A 37 -3.83 7.87 -1.62
N PRO A 38 -4.16 9.15 -1.75
CA PRO A 38 -5.20 9.81 -0.96
C PRO A 38 -6.56 9.11 -1.05
N SER A 39 -7.42 9.35 -0.06
CA SER A 39 -8.80 8.88 -0.12
C SER A 39 -9.51 9.46 -1.34
N GLY A 40 -10.28 8.61 -2.04
CA GLY A 40 -11.03 9.02 -3.22
C GLY A 40 -10.23 9.14 -4.52
N CYS A 41 -8.92 8.82 -4.56
CA CYS A 41 -8.13 8.91 -5.79
C CYS A 41 -8.38 7.77 -6.80
N GLY A 42 -9.26 6.79 -6.51
CA GLY A 42 -9.64 5.74 -7.48
C GLY A 42 -9.14 4.33 -7.19
N LYS A 43 -8.40 4.08 -6.10
CA LYS A 43 -7.78 2.78 -5.77
C LYS A 43 -8.76 1.61 -5.73
N SER A 44 -9.84 1.71 -4.94
CA SER A 44 -10.85 0.65 -4.84
C SER A 44 -11.62 0.47 -6.15
N THR A 45 -11.80 1.54 -6.94
CA THR A 45 -12.38 1.45 -8.28
C THR A 45 -11.46 0.65 -9.21
N LEU A 46 -10.15 0.94 -9.19
CA LEU A 46 -9.16 0.20 -9.98
C LEU A 46 -9.17 -1.29 -9.62
N LEU A 47 -9.22 -1.59 -8.33
CA LEU A 47 -9.29 -2.97 -7.82
C LEU A 47 -10.58 -3.66 -8.30
N ARG A 48 -11.74 -3.00 -8.27
CA ARG A 48 -13.02 -3.53 -8.77
C ARG A 48 -13.00 -3.76 -10.29
N LEU A 49 -12.33 -2.91 -11.06
CA LEU A 49 -12.11 -3.10 -12.49
C LEU A 49 -11.31 -4.36 -12.78
N ILE A 50 -10.21 -4.59 -12.05
CA ILE A 50 -9.38 -5.80 -12.16
C ILE A 50 -10.21 -7.04 -11.79
N ALA A 51 -10.99 -6.97 -10.71
CA ALA A 51 -11.87 -8.06 -10.27
C ALA A 51 -13.04 -8.33 -11.24
N GLY A 52 -13.37 -7.40 -12.15
CA GLY A 52 -14.51 -7.50 -13.06
C GLY A 52 -15.85 -7.13 -12.45
N LEU A 53 -15.83 -6.55 -11.23
CA LEU A 53 -17.00 -6.03 -10.54
C LEU A 53 -17.51 -4.72 -11.17
N GLU A 54 -16.61 -4.01 -11.86
CA GLU A 54 -16.91 -2.85 -12.69
C GLU A 54 -16.30 -3.05 -14.08
N ARG A 55 -16.88 -2.38 -15.09
CA ARG A 55 -16.34 -2.37 -16.46
C ARG A 55 -15.57 -1.09 -16.70
N PRO A 56 -14.41 -1.13 -17.36
CA PRO A 56 -13.72 0.07 -17.80
C PRO A 56 -14.55 0.79 -18.89
N SER A 57 -14.35 2.09 -19.00
CA SER A 57 -14.89 2.89 -20.11
C SER A 57 -14.03 2.74 -21.37
N SER A 58 -12.74 2.50 -21.21
CA SER A 58 -11.75 2.22 -22.25
C SER A 58 -10.54 1.52 -21.67
N GLY A 59 -9.67 1.00 -22.54
CA GLY A 59 -8.45 0.28 -22.14
C GLY A 59 -8.66 -1.21 -22.02
N THR A 60 -7.59 -1.94 -21.69
CA THR A 60 -7.57 -3.41 -21.67
C THR A 60 -7.04 -3.91 -20.33
N ILE A 61 -7.67 -4.96 -19.79
CA ILE A 61 -7.25 -5.66 -18.57
C ILE A 61 -6.87 -7.08 -18.95
N THR A 62 -5.64 -7.51 -18.57
CA THR A 62 -5.16 -8.86 -18.84
C THR A 62 -4.83 -9.61 -17.55
N LEU A 63 -5.04 -10.93 -17.54
CA LEU A 63 -4.63 -11.85 -16.48
C LEU A 63 -3.85 -13.01 -17.11
N GLY A 64 -2.58 -13.18 -16.70
CA GLY A 64 -1.70 -14.17 -17.31
C GLY A 64 -1.57 -14.01 -18.81
N GLY A 65 -1.58 -12.78 -19.32
CA GLY A 65 -1.53 -12.44 -20.75
C GLY A 65 -2.84 -12.59 -21.51
N LEU A 66 -3.91 -13.08 -20.89
CA LEU A 66 -5.24 -13.21 -21.52
C LEU A 66 -6.08 -11.95 -21.25
N ASP A 67 -6.71 -11.40 -22.29
CA ASP A 67 -7.67 -10.30 -22.14
C ASP A 67 -8.91 -10.77 -21.37
N VAL A 68 -9.18 -10.10 -20.26
CA VAL A 68 -10.33 -10.37 -19.38
C VAL A 68 -11.25 -9.16 -19.24
N THR A 69 -11.08 -8.16 -20.07
CA THR A 69 -11.79 -6.86 -19.96
C THR A 69 -13.31 -7.06 -19.85
N ASP A 70 -13.90 -7.91 -20.68
CA ASP A 70 -15.32 -8.23 -20.68
C ASP A 70 -15.69 -9.55 -19.98
N VAL A 71 -14.69 -10.22 -19.34
CA VAL A 71 -14.94 -11.49 -18.65
C VAL A 71 -15.60 -11.23 -17.31
N ALA A 72 -16.66 -11.99 -16.99
CA ALA A 72 -17.38 -11.89 -15.72
C ALA A 72 -16.49 -12.26 -14.53
N PRO A 73 -16.71 -11.65 -13.32
CA PRO A 73 -15.85 -11.80 -12.15
C PRO A 73 -15.57 -13.26 -11.78
N GLU A 74 -16.58 -14.12 -11.78
CA GLU A 74 -16.46 -15.53 -11.39
C GLU A 74 -15.60 -16.37 -12.36
N ARG A 75 -15.26 -15.84 -13.51
CA ARG A 75 -14.40 -16.48 -14.52
C ARG A 75 -12.97 -15.94 -14.54
N ARG A 76 -12.69 -14.86 -13.83
CA ARG A 76 -11.36 -14.20 -13.81
C ARG A 76 -10.32 -14.91 -12.96
N ARG A 77 -10.69 -15.90 -12.16
CA ARG A 77 -9.78 -16.62 -11.24
C ARG A 77 -9.01 -15.67 -10.32
N ILE A 78 -9.69 -14.67 -9.78
CA ILE A 78 -9.14 -13.70 -8.82
C ILE A 78 -9.65 -14.03 -7.43
N GLY A 79 -8.76 -14.02 -6.43
CA GLY A 79 -9.10 -13.98 -5.03
C GLY A 79 -9.32 -12.53 -4.59
N LEU A 80 -10.43 -12.23 -3.94
CA LEU A 80 -10.72 -10.88 -3.47
C LEU A 80 -10.98 -10.87 -1.97
N VAL A 81 -10.28 -10.00 -1.26
CA VAL A 81 -10.47 -9.70 0.16
C VAL A 81 -10.93 -8.26 0.27
N PHE A 82 -12.16 -8.07 0.74
CA PHE A 82 -12.76 -6.76 0.97
C PHE A 82 -12.36 -6.19 2.34
N GLN A 83 -12.44 -4.89 2.49
CA GLN A 83 -12.19 -4.16 3.73
C GLN A 83 -13.04 -4.67 4.91
N GLU A 84 -14.31 -5.05 4.69
CA GLU A 84 -15.22 -5.58 5.69
C GLU A 84 -15.18 -7.13 5.80
N HIS A 85 -14.08 -7.76 5.35
CA HIS A 85 -13.87 -9.21 5.31
C HIS A 85 -14.91 -10.00 4.47
N ALA A 86 -16.16 -9.54 4.40
CA ALA A 86 -17.28 -10.09 3.63
C ALA A 86 -17.42 -11.63 3.77
N LEU A 87 -17.25 -12.16 4.99
CA LEU A 87 -17.51 -13.57 5.28
C LEU A 87 -19.02 -13.84 5.25
N PHE A 88 -19.38 -15.04 4.80
CA PHE A 88 -20.76 -15.50 4.85
C PHE A 88 -21.14 -15.84 6.31
N PRO A 89 -21.98 -15.05 7.00
CA PRO A 89 -22.18 -15.18 8.44
C PRO A 89 -22.92 -16.46 8.82
N HIS A 90 -23.69 -17.03 7.90
CA HIS A 90 -24.45 -18.27 8.06
C HIS A 90 -23.64 -19.53 7.72
N LEU A 91 -22.41 -19.40 7.26
CA LEU A 91 -21.50 -20.49 6.97
C LEU A 91 -20.41 -20.59 8.03
N THR A 92 -19.99 -21.81 8.36
CA THR A 92 -18.83 -22.03 9.19
C THR A 92 -17.54 -21.57 8.48
N VAL A 93 -16.45 -21.42 9.21
CA VAL A 93 -15.11 -21.10 8.69
C VAL A 93 -14.73 -22.05 7.55
N GLY A 94 -14.83 -23.36 7.78
CA GLY A 94 -14.52 -24.35 6.74
C GLY A 94 -15.40 -24.22 5.49
N ARG A 95 -16.69 -23.88 5.65
CA ARG A 95 -17.58 -23.65 4.50
C ARG A 95 -17.29 -22.32 3.80
N ASN A 96 -16.85 -21.29 4.51
CA ASN A 96 -16.37 -20.05 3.92
C ASN A 96 -15.13 -20.31 3.03
N VAL A 97 -14.13 -21.02 3.55
CA VAL A 97 -12.92 -21.39 2.78
C VAL A 97 -13.28 -22.29 1.60
N ALA A 98 -14.22 -23.22 1.77
CA ALA A 98 -14.67 -24.14 0.72
C ALA A 98 -15.46 -23.47 -0.41
N PHE A 99 -15.87 -22.21 -0.27
CA PHE A 99 -16.82 -21.57 -1.20
C PHE A 99 -16.33 -21.60 -2.66
N GLY A 100 -15.05 -21.38 -2.90
CA GLY A 100 -14.43 -21.44 -4.23
C GLY A 100 -14.02 -22.86 -4.69
N LEU A 101 -14.16 -23.89 -3.84
CA LEU A 101 -13.63 -25.25 -4.07
C LEU A 101 -14.66 -26.23 -4.66
N ARG A 102 -15.68 -25.74 -5.36
CA ARG A 102 -16.81 -26.57 -5.85
C ARG A 102 -16.37 -27.67 -6.84
N ARG A 103 -15.23 -27.49 -7.53
CA ARG A 103 -14.70 -28.44 -8.52
C ARG A 103 -13.89 -29.59 -7.89
N LEU A 104 -13.52 -29.48 -6.60
CA LEU A 104 -12.78 -30.52 -5.89
C LEU A 104 -13.76 -31.57 -5.33
N ASP A 105 -13.32 -32.84 -5.36
CA ASP A 105 -13.99 -33.90 -4.62
C ASP A 105 -13.97 -33.67 -3.11
N ARG A 106 -14.76 -34.45 -2.35
CA ARG A 106 -14.93 -34.26 -0.92
C ARG A 106 -13.61 -34.37 -0.12
N ARG A 107 -12.74 -35.32 -0.51
CA ARG A 107 -11.48 -35.56 0.20
C ARG A 107 -10.50 -34.43 -0.05
N ARG A 108 -10.22 -34.09 -1.33
CA ARG A 108 -9.32 -33.00 -1.71
C ARG A 108 -9.80 -31.65 -1.17
N ARG A 109 -11.12 -31.44 -1.13
CA ARG A 109 -11.68 -30.22 -0.55
C ARG A 109 -11.41 -30.11 0.95
N ALA A 110 -11.53 -31.22 1.70
CA ALA A 110 -11.24 -31.24 3.13
C ALA A 110 -9.74 -30.99 3.39
N GLU A 111 -8.86 -31.68 2.65
CA GLU A 111 -7.41 -31.48 2.72
C GLU A 111 -7.03 -30.02 2.42
N ARG A 112 -7.65 -29.40 1.41
CA ARG A 112 -7.40 -28.00 1.04
C ARG A 112 -7.88 -27.01 2.08
N ILE A 113 -9.00 -27.26 2.75
CA ILE A 113 -9.49 -26.42 3.85
C ILE A 113 -8.49 -26.42 5.00
N GLU A 114 -8.05 -27.60 5.44
CA GLU A 114 -7.09 -27.72 6.54
C GLU A 114 -5.75 -27.05 6.18
N GLU A 115 -5.24 -27.28 4.97
CA GLU A 115 -4.03 -26.60 4.46
C GLU A 115 -4.17 -25.07 4.55
N MET A 116 -5.31 -24.51 4.12
CA MET A 116 -5.53 -23.08 4.15
C MET A 116 -5.67 -22.51 5.56
N LEU A 117 -6.32 -23.26 6.45
CA LEU A 117 -6.45 -22.84 7.85
C LEU A 117 -5.13 -22.93 8.61
N GLU A 118 -4.28 -23.91 8.30
CA GLU A 118 -2.92 -23.99 8.83
C GLU A 118 -2.07 -22.82 8.32
N LEU A 119 -2.13 -22.48 7.01
CA LEU A 119 -1.42 -21.37 6.41
C LEU A 119 -1.70 -20.03 7.10
N VAL A 120 -2.94 -19.80 7.53
CA VAL A 120 -3.36 -18.58 8.21
C VAL A 120 -3.40 -18.71 9.74
N ARG A 121 -2.80 -19.75 10.32
CA ARG A 121 -2.73 -20.01 11.77
C ARG A 121 -4.09 -20.12 12.48
N LEU A 122 -5.05 -20.77 11.83
CA LEU A 122 -6.39 -21.01 12.35
C LEU A 122 -6.74 -22.51 12.39
N THR A 123 -5.75 -23.37 12.64
CA THR A 123 -5.94 -24.82 12.80
C THR A 123 -7.03 -25.11 13.83
N GLY A 124 -7.94 -26.03 13.51
CA GLY A 124 -9.05 -26.42 14.38
C GLY A 124 -10.28 -25.50 14.33
N ALA A 125 -10.22 -24.34 13.63
CA ALA A 125 -11.34 -23.40 13.55
C ALA A 125 -12.44 -23.80 12.55
N THR A 126 -12.31 -24.92 11.84
CA THR A 126 -13.18 -25.36 10.71
C THR A 126 -14.67 -25.29 11.02
N ARG A 127 -15.08 -25.58 12.26
CA ARG A 127 -16.50 -25.65 12.70
C ARG A 127 -17.03 -24.34 13.29
N ARG A 128 -16.16 -23.38 13.62
CA ARG A 128 -16.54 -22.07 14.18
C ARG A 128 -17.28 -21.24 13.13
N TYR A 129 -18.11 -20.31 13.60
CA TYR A 129 -18.80 -19.34 12.77
C TYR A 129 -18.08 -17.99 12.81
N PRO A 130 -18.28 -17.10 11.81
CA PRO A 130 -17.64 -15.78 11.79
C PRO A 130 -17.85 -14.95 13.07
N HIS A 131 -19.03 -15.00 13.68
CA HIS A 131 -19.35 -14.27 14.92
C HIS A 131 -18.60 -14.78 16.17
N GLU A 132 -17.97 -15.95 16.09
CA GLU A 132 -17.14 -16.53 17.15
C GLU A 132 -15.65 -16.18 16.99
N LEU A 133 -15.31 -15.36 15.98
CA LEU A 133 -13.96 -14.97 15.64
C LEU A 133 -13.72 -13.50 15.96
N SER A 134 -12.48 -13.16 16.37
CA SER A 134 -12.00 -11.80 16.40
C SER A 134 -11.91 -11.19 14.97
N GLY A 135 -11.84 -9.86 14.84
CA GLY A 135 -11.69 -9.22 13.55
C GLY A 135 -10.46 -9.70 12.78
N GLY A 136 -9.32 -9.89 13.45
CA GLY A 136 -8.11 -10.43 12.84
C GLY A 136 -8.25 -11.89 12.39
N GLU A 137 -8.95 -12.74 13.15
CA GLU A 137 -9.26 -14.11 12.73
C GLU A 137 -10.21 -14.12 11.52
N GLN A 138 -11.19 -13.21 11.47
CA GLN A 138 -12.09 -13.08 10.31
C GLN A 138 -11.31 -12.69 9.05
N GLN A 139 -10.35 -11.77 9.19
CA GLN A 139 -9.46 -11.37 8.09
C GLN A 139 -8.62 -12.55 7.58
N ARG A 140 -8.04 -13.33 8.47
CA ARG A 140 -7.30 -14.56 8.12
C ARG A 140 -8.19 -15.57 7.39
N VAL A 141 -9.44 -15.75 7.81
CA VAL A 141 -10.40 -16.61 7.10
C VAL A 141 -10.74 -16.07 5.71
N ALA A 142 -10.91 -14.75 5.56
CA ALA A 142 -11.14 -14.12 4.26
C ALA A 142 -9.95 -14.33 3.31
N LEU A 143 -8.72 -14.21 3.81
CA LEU A 143 -7.50 -14.51 3.06
C LEU A 143 -7.44 -16.00 2.66
N ALA A 144 -7.69 -16.92 3.60
CA ALA A 144 -7.73 -18.36 3.33
C ALA A 144 -8.76 -18.69 2.24
N ARG A 145 -9.95 -18.09 2.30
CA ARG A 145 -10.99 -18.23 1.27
C ARG A 145 -10.53 -17.71 -0.10
N ALA A 146 -9.83 -16.59 -0.14
CA ALA A 146 -9.32 -15.99 -1.38
C ALA A 146 -8.21 -16.85 -2.02
N LEU A 147 -7.32 -17.44 -1.21
CA LEU A 147 -6.22 -18.29 -1.65
C LEU A 147 -6.62 -19.74 -1.97
N ALA A 148 -7.69 -20.23 -1.38
CA ALA A 148 -8.10 -21.64 -1.49
C ALA A 148 -8.26 -22.16 -2.94
N PRO A 149 -8.85 -21.38 -3.89
CA PRO A 149 -9.03 -21.81 -5.27
C PRO A 149 -7.77 -21.76 -6.13
N ASP A 150 -6.63 -21.38 -5.57
CA ASP A 150 -5.37 -21.12 -6.31
C ASP A 150 -5.57 -20.08 -7.43
N PRO A 151 -5.86 -18.82 -7.05
CA PRO A 151 -6.16 -17.76 -8.00
C PRO A 151 -4.93 -17.32 -8.79
N ALA A 152 -5.14 -16.70 -9.95
CA ALA A 152 -4.07 -16.07 -10.74
C ALA A 152 -3.48 -14.84 -10.03
N ALA A 153 -4.31 -14.12 -9.28
CA ALA A 153 -3.89 -13.02 -8.41
C ALA A 153 -4.86 -12.85 -7.22
N VAL A 154 -4.34 -12.29 -6.13
CA VAL A 154 -5.12 -11.91 -4.94
C VAL A 154 -5.18 -10.38 -4.87
N LEU A 155 -6.38 -9.83 -4.73
CA LEU A 155 -6.63 -8.41 -4.54
C LEU A 155 -7.07 -8.19 -3.10
N LEU A 156 -6.41 -7.26 -2.40
CA LEU A 156 -6.70 -6.92 -1.02
C LEU A 156 -7.07 -5.43 -0.94
N ASP A 157 -8.32 -5.14 -0.56
CA ASP A 157 -8.81 -3.76 -0.41
C ASP A 157 -8.76 -3.36 1.06
N GLU A 158 -7.78 -2.53 1.43
CA GLU A 158 -7.54 -2.02 2.78
C GLU A 158 -7.62 -3.11 3.89
N PRO A 159 -6.85 -4.20 3.76
CA PRO A 159 -7.05 -5.38 4.60
C PRO A 159 -6.75 -5.16 6.09
N PHE A 160 -6.16 -4.03 6.48
CA PHE A 160 -5.75 -3.76 7.86
C PHE A 160 -6.43 -2.54 8.48
N ALA A 161 -7.40 -1.91 7.77
CA ALA A 161 -7.92 -0.59 8.13
C ALA A 161 -8.68 -0.53 9.48
N ASN A 162 -9.36 -1.59 9.89
CA ASN A 162 -10.26 -1.59 11.05
C ASN A 162 -9.68 -2.32 12.28
N LEU A 163 -8.34 -2.36 12.39
CA LEU A 163 -7.64 -3.08 13.46
C LEU A 163 -6.91 -2.13 14.38
N ASP A 164 -6.80 -2.49 15.66
CA ASP A 164 -5.89 -1.80 16.58
C ASP A 164 -4.41 -1.98 16.16
N ALA A 165 -3.52 -1.11 16.66
CA ALA A 165 -2.14 -1.05 16.19
C ALA A 165 -1.36 -2.35 16.44
N SER A 166 -1.55 -3.01 17.61
CA SER A 166 -0.79 -4.21 17.95
C SER A 166 -1.22 -5.42 17.11
N LEU A 167 -2.54 -5.59 16.92
CA LEU A 167 -3.10 -6.65 16.09
C LEU A 167 -2.79 -6.45 14.60
N ARG A 168 -2.68 -5.18 14.17
CA ARG A 168 -2.36 -4.81 12.79
C ARG A 168 -0.98 -5.29 12.38
N ASP A 169 0.05 -5.09 13.21
CA ASP A 169 1.42 -5.49 12.90
C ASP A 169 1.58 -7.02 12.83
N GLU A 170 0.94 -7.75 13.76
CA GLU A 170 0.91 -9.22 13.70
C GLU A 170 0.22 -9.73 12.44
N LEU A 171 -0.95 -9.17 12.12
CA LEU A 171 -1.73 -9.61 10.95
C LEU A 171 -1.02 -9.26 9.63
N ARG A 172 -0.36 -8.11 9.53
CA ARG A 172 0.48 -7.75 8.37
C ARG A 172 1.52 -8.82 8.08
N ALA A 173 2.28 -9.22 9.12
CA ALA A 173 3.30 -10.25 9.00
C ALA A 173 2.69 -11.59 8.54
N ASP A 174 1.57 -12.01 9.11
CA ASP A 174 0.89 -13.26 8.77
C ASP A 174 0.34 -13.26 7.35
N VAL A 175 -0.29 -12.16 6.91
CA VAL A 175 -0.83 -12.03 5.54
C VAL A 175 0.30 -12.10 4.51
N VAL A 176 1.38 -11.34 4.73
CA VAL A 176 2.53 -11.34 3.82
C VAL A 176 3.20 -12.72 3.79
N ALA A 177 3.38 -13.36 4.95
CA ALA A 177 3.94 -14.71 5.02
C ALA A 177 3.08 -15.72 4.26
N ALA A 178 1.75 -15.66 4.40
CA ALA A 178 0.82 -16.54 3.71
C ALA A 178 0.88 -16.36 2.18
N LEU A 179 0.94 -15.09 1.69
CA LEU A 179 1.09 -14.79 0.27
C LEU A 179 2.43 -15.30 -0.29
N ARG A 180 3.54 -15.03 0.41
CA ARG A 180 4.88 -15.45 -0.01
C ARG A 180 5.06 -16.97 0.02
N ASN A 181 4.58 -17.65 1.07
CA ASN A 181 4.65 -19.11 1.18
C ASN A 181 3.91 -19.82 0.05
N ARG A 182 2.84 -19.20 -0.48
CA ARG A 182 2.11 -19.70 -1.66
C ARG A 182 2.70 -19.26 -2.98
N GLY A 183 3.67 -18.36 -3.01
CA GLY A 183 4.14 -17.71 -4.23
C GLY A 183 3.00 -16.97 -4.96
N ALA A 184 2.05 -16.42 -4.22
CA ALA A 184 0.89 -15.75 -4.78
C ALA A 184 1.28 -14.38 -5.35
N THR A 185 0.69 -14.03 -6.49
CA THR A 185 0.71 -12.65 -6.99
C THR A 185 -0.35 -11.85 -6.26
N ALA A 186 -0.04 -10.67 -5.77
CA ALA A 186 -1.00 -9.87 -5.02
C ALA A 186 -0.93 -8.37 -5.34
N LEU A 187 -2.09 -7.71 -5.33
CA LEU A 187 -2.24 -6.26 -5.31
C LEU A 187 -2.91 -5.87 -4.00
N LEU A 188 -2.19 -5.14 -3.16
CA LEU A 188 -2.67 -4.62 -1.89
C LEU A 188 -2.96 -3.13 -2.02
N VAL A 189 -4.20 -2.74 -1.82
CA VAL A 189 -4.62 -1.35 -1.77
C VAL A 189 -4.62 -0.88 -0.32
N THR A 190 -4.00 0.25 -0.05
CA THR A 190 -4.00 0.88 1.28
C THR A 190 -3.97 2.40 1.17
N HIS A 191 -4.42 3.09 2.21
CA HIS A 191 -4.19 4.52 2.40
C HIS A 191 -3.01 4.79 3.37
N ASP A 192 -2.48 3.74 3.99
CA ASP A 192 -1.35 3.81 4.92
C ASP A 192 -0.03 3.67 4.12
N ARG A 193 0.74 4.76 4.11
CA ARG A 193 2.04 4.83 3.42
C ARG A 193 3.09 3.92 4.01
N ASP A 194 3.06 3.73 5.35
CA ASP A 194 4.02 2.88 6.04
C ASP A 194 3.77 1.40 5.69
N GLU A 195 2.49 1.00 5.56
CA GLU A 195 2.13 -0.30 5.01
C GLU A 195 2.64 -0.49 3.58
N ALA A 196 2.39 0.51 2.72
CA ALA A 196 2.79 0.41 1.32
C ALA A 196 4.31 0.23 1.17
N LEU A 197 5.10 1.02 1.92
CA LEU A 197 6.56 0.96 1.88
C LEU A 197 7.14 -0.30 2.52
N ALA A 198 6.50 -0.82 3.60
CA ALA A 198 7.02 -1.95 4.35
C ALA A 198 6.70 -3.31 3.72
N LEU A 199 5.57 -3.44 3.02
CA LEU A 199 5.04 -4.74 2.59
C LEU A 199 5.30 -5.05 1.12
N GLY A 200 5.26 -4.03 0.24
CA GLY A 200 5.34 -4.20 -1.20
C GLY A 200 6.75 -4.50 -1.72
N ASP A 201 6.84 -5.38 -2.70
CA ASP A 201 8.06 -5.52 -3.53
C ASP A 201 8.22 -4.30 -4.43
N ARG A 202 7.10 -3.72 -4.88
CA ARG A 202 6.98 -2.40 -5.51
C ARG A 202 5.79 -1.65 -4.94
N VAL A 203 5.87 -0.32 -5.04
CA VAL A 203 4.82 0.62 -4.62
C VAL A 203 4.35 1.40 -5.83
N ALA A 204 3.05 1.40 -6.08
CA ALA A 204 2.38 2.28 -7.03
C ALA A 204 1.71 3.42 -6.27
N VAL A 205 2.07 4.66 -6.58
CA VAL A 205 1.44 5.85 -6.01
C VAL A 205 0.41 6.38 -6.98
N MET A 206 -0.84 6.53 -6.49
CA MET A 206 -1.97 6.99 -7.29
C MET A 206 -2.45 8.37 -6.82
N ARG A 207 -2.71 9.27 -7.78
CA ARG A 207 -3.29 10.60 -7.55
C ARG A 207 -4.31 10.91 -8.64
N ASP A 208 -5.50 11.40 -8.25
CA ASP A 208 -6.54 11.90 -9.17
C ASP A 208 -6.88 10.94 -10.34
N GLY A 209 -6.95 9.64 -10.04
CA GLY A 209 -7.28 8.62 -11.04
C GLY A 209 -6.09 8.05 -11.80
N ALA A 210 -4.89 8.63 -11.70
CA ALA A 210 -3.71 8.24 -12.46
C ALA A 210 -2.60 7.66 -11.57
N ILE A 211 -1.79 6.76 -12.11
CA ILE A 211 -0.55 6.30 -11.47
C ILE A 211 0.55 7.31 -11.75
N VAL A 212 1.13 7.89 -10.69
CA VAL A 212 2.18 8.92 -10.80
C VAL A 212 3.58 8.36 -10.69
N GLN A 213 3.76 7.24 -9.97
CA GLN A 213 5.04 6.54 -9.87
C GLN A 213 4.83 5.07 -9.50
N VAL A 214 5.67 4.19 -10.05
CA VAL A 214 5.74 2.78 -9.65
C VAL A 214 7.20 2.38 -9.60
N ASP A 215 7.69 2.00 -8.43
CA ASP A 215 9.04 1.49 -8.26
C ASP A 215 9.17 0.71 -6.94
N ARG A 216 10.40 0.23 -6.62
CA ARG A 216 10.71 -0.33 -5.31
C ARG A 216 10.52 0.72 -4.22
N PRO A 217 10.16 0.31 -2.98
CA PRO A 217 9.89 1.25 -1.88
C PRO A 217 11.02 2.26 -1.65
N GLU A 218 12.27 1.78 -1.63
CA GLU A 218 13.44 2.63 -1.43
C GLU A 218 13.66 3.65 -2.55
N VAL A 219 13.27 3.32 -3.80
CA VAL A 219 13.37 4.25 -4.93
C VAL A 219 12.27 5.31 -4.87
N VAL A 220 11.03 4.90 -4.63
CA VAL A 220 9.90 5.85 -4.51
C VAL A 220 10.14 6.84 -3.35
N TRP A 221 10.77 6.36 -2.27
CA TRP A 221 11.12 7.19 -1.12
C TRP A 221 12.27 8.16 -1.39
N SER A 222 13.36 7.69 -2.04
CA SER A 222 14.60 8.45 -2.22
C SER A 222 14.65 9.25 -3.51
N ALA A 223 13.89 8.85 -4.54
CA ALA A 223 13.84 9.48 -5.85
C ALA A 223 12.38 9.64 -6.32
N PRO A 224 11.55 10.41 -5.59
CA PRO A 224 10.16 10.66 -5.99
C PRO A 224 10.11 11.46 -7.29
N ASN A 225 9.12 11.13 -8.15
CA ASN A 225 8.96 11.77 -9.45
C ASN A 225 8.51 13.24 -9.35
N ASP A 226 7.77 13.59 -8.30
CA ASP A 226 7.29 14.95 -8.06
C ASP A 226 7.14 15.27 -6.56
N GLU A 227 6.83 16.55 -6.27
CA GLU A 227 6.62 17.05 -4.92
C GLU A 227 5.45 16.35 -4.21
N PHE A 228 4.40 15.97 -4.97
CA PHE A 228 3.27 15.24 -4.41
C PHE A 228 3.71 13.88 -3.86
N VAL A 229 4.42 13.08 -4.66
CA VAL A 229 4.92 11.77 -4.23
C VAL A 229 5.81 11.90 -3.00
N ALA A 230 6.72 12.89 -3.02
CA ALA A 230 7.61 13.16 -1.90
C ALA A 230 6.85 13.49 -0.61
N GLY A 231 5.94 14.45 -0.66
CA GLY A 231 5.16 14.91 0.49
C GLY A 231 4.12 13.88 0.95
N PHE A 232 3.51 13.15 0.02
CA PHE A 232 2.55 12.10 0.34
C PHE A 232 3.18 10.96 1.14
N LEU A 233 4.39 10.52 0.76
CA LEU A 233 5.06 9.42 1.45
C LEU A 233 5.61 9.82 2.82
N GLY A 234 5.99 11.07 3.03
CA GLY A 234 6.47 11.51 4.34
C GLY A 234 6.88 12.97 4.39
N PRO A 235 7.14 13.49 5.59
CA PRO A 235 7.60 14.86 5.73
C PRO A 235 8.91 15.08 4.98
N MET A 236 9.02 16.27 4.38
CA MET A 236 10.20 16.67 3.61
C MET A 236 10.39 18.18 3.66
N SER A 237 11.56 18.63 3.34
CA SER A 237 11.89 20.03 3.09
C SER A 237 12.34 20.21 1.65
N LEU A 238 11.98 21.32 1.03
CA LEU A 238 12.45 21.71 -0.29
C LEU A 238 13.55 22.76 -0.14
N LEU A 239 14.75 22.45 -0.61
CA LEU A 239 15.86 23.39 -0.66
C LEU A 239 16.14 23.79 -2.11
N PRO A 240 16.31 25.09 -2.41
CA PRO A 240 16.77 25.53 -3.71
C PRO A 240 18.13 24.89 -4.06
N SER A 241 18.26 24.33 -5.25
CA SER A 241 19.50 23.69 -5.75
C SER A 241 20.18 24.49 -6.87
N GLY A 242 19.71 25.70 -7.19
CA GLY A 242 20.12 26.46 -8.38
C GLY A 242 19.27 26.09 -9.61
N ASP A 243 19.35 26.93 -10.66
CA ASP A 243 18.67 26.75 -11.96
C ASP A 243 17.17 26.39 -11.91
N GLY A 244 16.47 26.86 -10.86
CA GLY A 244 15.03 26.56 -10.66
C GLY A 244 14.73 25.14 -10.20
N GLN A 245 15.75 24.36 -9.85
CA GLN A 245 15.62 23.02 -9.26
C GLN A 245 15.51 23.09 -7.75
N PHE A 246 14.90 22.05 -7.17
CA PHE A 246 14.79 21.88 -5.73
C PHE A 246 15.34 20.51 -5.33
N GLN A 247 15.92 20.46 -4.15
CA GLN A 247 16.32 19.22 -3.48
C GLN A 247 15.28 18.86 -2.43
N ILE A 248 14.84 17.59 -2.44
CA ILE A 248 14.02 17.03 -1.38
C ILE A 248 14.97 16.54 -0.30
N VAL A 249 14.81 17.05 0.89
CA VAL A 249 15.58 16.61 2.07
C VAL A 249 14.62 16.07 3.12
N ARG A 250 14.85 14.84 3.56
CA ARG A 250 14.06 14.20 4.62
C ARG A 250 14.53 14.69 5.99
N PRO A 251 13.66 14.71 7.02
CA PRO A 251 13.99 15.26 8.33
C PRO A 251 15.25 14.69 8.98
N HIS A 252 15.49 13.39 8.83
CA HIS A 252 16.66 12.69 9.37
C HIS A 252 17.97 12.98 8.63
N GLN A 253 17.89 13.57 7.44
CA GLN A 253 19.07 13.93 6.62
C GLN A 253 19.68 15.28 7.04
N PHE A 254 19.02 16.02 7.93
CA PHE A 254 19.56 17.26 8.47
C PHE A 254 20.42 17.01 9.71
N GLU A 255 21.41 17.86 9.89
CA GLU A 255 22.12 18.07 11.14
C GLU A 255 21.70 19.42 11.71
N LEU A 256 21.36 19.44 13.01
CA LEU A 256 20.93 20.63 13.72
C LEU A 256 22.09 21.17 14.55
N VAL A 257 22.44 22.45 14.35
CA VAL A 257 23.53 23.13 15.04
C VAL A 257 22.99 24.39 15.71
N ILE A 258 23.45 24.67 16.94
CA ILE A 258 23.09 25.89 17.67
C ILE A 258 23.67 27.12 16.99
N GLY A 259 22.88 28.17 16.86
CA GLY A 259 23.25 29.40 16.14
C GLY A 259 23.04 29.29 14.64
N GLY A 260 22.88 30.43 13.99
CA GLY A 260 22.58 30.53 12.56
C GLY A 260 21.38 31.41 12.25
N ASP A 261 20.87 31.29 11.04
CA ASP A 261 19.79 32.13 10.47
C ASP A 261 18.38 31.57 10.65
N GLY A 262 18.28 30.34 11.13
CA GLY A 262 16.99 29.68 11.39
C GLY A 262 16.51 29.84 12.84
N ARG A 263 15.21 29.77 13.02
CA ARG A 263 14.55 29.77 14.32
C ARG A 263 13.62 28.59 14.45
N VAL A 264 13.68 27.86 15.58
CA VAL A 264 12.72 26.80 15.91
C VAL A 264 11.37 27.43 16.23
N VAL A 265 10.35 27.12 15.43
CA VAL A 265 8.98 27.64 15.61
C VAL A 265 8.05 26.58 16.22
N GLU A 266 8.37 25.28 16.03
CA GLU A 266 7.59 24.17 16.58
C GLU A 266 8.51 23.01 16.93
N ARG A 267 8.15 22.27 17.98
CA ARG A 267 8.87 21.08 18.47
C ARG A 267 7.87 20.01 18.87
N GLU A 268 8.06 18.79 18.36
CA GLU A 268 7.17 17.66 18.62
C GLU A 268 7.99 16.41 18.96
N PHE A 269 7.63 15.71 20.04
CA PHE A 269 8.26 14.44 20.40
C PHE A 269 7.65 13.28 19.60
N ARG A 270 8.47 12.53 18.87
CA ARG A 270 8.09 11.40 18.01
C ARG A 270 8.66 10.06 18.53
N GLY A 271 8.83 9.93 19.83
CA GLY A 271 9.38 8.72 20.47
C GLY A 271 10.90 8.65 20.37
N ALA A 272 11.43 8.25 19.21
CA ALA A 272 12.88 8.12 19.01
C ALA A 272 13.59 9.44 18.71
N VAL A 273 12.85 10.47 18.25
CA VAL A 273 13.40 11.76 17.82
C VAL A 273 12.51 12.91 18.27
N TRP A 274 13.11 14.10 18.34
CA TRP A 274 12.40 15.37 18.38
C TRP A 274 12.32 15.94 16.98
N ARG A 275 11.11 16.17 16.48
CA ARG A 275 10.87 16.86 15.22
C ARG A 275 10.76 18.34 15.44
N HIS A 276 11.54 19.10 14.70
CA HIS A 276 11.56 20.56 14.74
C HIS A 276 11.06 21.12 13.41
N THR A 277 10.20 22.13 13.49
CA THR A 277 9.91 23.02 12.37
C THR A 277 10.76 24.27 12.53
N ILE A 278 11.61 24.56 11.56
CA ILE A 278 12.56 25.68 11.56
C ILE A 278 12.20 26.62 10.43
N VAL A 279 12.14 27.91 10.72
CA VAL A 279 11.97 28.96 9.70
C VAL A 279 13.27 29.74 9.59
N ARG A 280 13.82 29.80 8.39
CA ARG A 280 15.01 30.59 8.05
C ARG A 280 14.67 32.05 7.82
N ALA A 281 15.67 32.92 7.80
CA ALA A 281 15.51 34.36 7.55
C ALA A 281 14.90 34.68 6.18
N ASP A 282 15.10 33.80 5.18
CA ASP A 282 14.49 33.90 3.85
C ASP A 282 13.06 33.36 3.76
N GLY A 283 12.48 32.91 4.87
CA GLY A 283 11.14 32.32 4.96
C GLY A 283 11.09 30.82 4.63
N THR A 284 12.20 30.20 4.28
CA THR A 284 12.25 28.75 4.01
C THR A 284 11.93 27.98 5.28
N GLN A 285 10.95 27.06 5.18
CA GLN A 285 10.57 26.18 6.28
C GLN A 285 11.28 24.83 6.13
N LEU A 286 11.92 24.36 7.21
CA LEU A 286 12.62 23.08 7.27
C LEU A 286 12.00 22.21 8.35
N ILE A 287 11.91 20.90 8.06
CA ILE A 287 11.50 19.86 9.03
C ILE A 287 12.75 19.04 9.34
N VAL A 288 13.15 19.00 10.61
CA VAL A 288 14.40 18.39 11.07
C VAL A 288 14.14 17.43 12.22
N ASP A 289 14.64 16.21 12.14
CA ASP A 289 14.59 15.24 13.23
C ASP A 289 15.96 15.23 13.97
N ALA A 290 15.92 15.54 15.26
CA ALA A 290 17.09 15.49 16.15
C ALA A 290 16.94 14.39 17.20
N GLU A 291 18.04 13.72 17.53
CA GLU A 291 18.09 12.76 18.63
C GLU A 291 17.86 13.43 19.99
N PRO A 292 17.30 12.73 20.98
CA PRO A 292 17.22 13.27 22.35
C PRO A 292 18.57 13.73 22.86
N GLY A 293 18.62 14.92 23.43
CA GLY A 293 19.86 15.57 23.89
C GLY A 293 20.60 16.40 22.85
N ARG A 294 20.19 16.34 21.59
CA ARG A 294 20.62 17.26 20.51
C ARG A 294 19.46 18.14 19.99
N ASP A 295 18.36 18.10 20.68
CA ASP A 295 17.17 18.86 20.37
C ASP A 295 17.26 20.29 20.90
N LEU A 296 16.49 21.20 20.31
CA LEU A 296 16.45 22.62 20.63
C LEU A 296 15.06 23.03 21.06
N GLU A 297 14.98 23.96 22.03
CA GLU A 297 13.71 24.52 22.45
C GLU A 297 13.11 25.49 21.43
N VAL A 298 11.78 25.65 21.49
CA VAL A 298 11.07 26.65 20.64
C VAL A 298 11.63 28.04 20.93
N GLY A 299 11.92 28.80 19.87
CA GLY A 299 12.54 30.12 19.92
C GLY A 299 14.06 30.11 19.81
N ALA A 300 14.73 28.95 19.95
CA ALA A 300 16.15 28.86 19.77
C ALA A 300 16.60 29.19 18.34
N THR A 301 17.73 29.86 18.20
CA THR A 301 18.38 30.09 16.91
C THR A 301 19.25 28.92 16.53
N CYS A 302 19.19 28.50 15.27
CA CYS A 302 19.88 27.31 14.78
C CYS A 302 20.21 27.40 13.30
N ALA A 303 21.15 26.56 12.88
CA ALA A 303 21.36 26.21 11.47
C ALA A 303 20.98 24.75 11.27
N ALA A 304 20.27 24.45 10.17
CA ALA A 304 20.02 23.10 9.72
C ALA A 304 20.75 22.88 8.39
N THR A 305 21.73 21.98 8.40
CA THR A 305 22.56 21.63 7.24
C THR A 305 22.32 20.20 6.82
N VAL A 306 22.40 19.90 5.53
CA VAL A 306 22.29 18.53 5.02
C VAL A 306 23.54 17.75 5.44
N ARG A 307 23.36 16.58 6.06
CA ARG A 307 24.47 15.73 6.51
C ARG A 307 25.34 15.30 5.33
N PRO A 308 26.68 15.29 5.49
CA PRO A 308 27.59 14.77 4.47
C PRO A 308 27.25 13.32 4.09
N GLY A 309 27.31 13.00 2.79
CA GLY A 309 27.03 11.64 2.28
C GLY A 309 25.56 11.35 1.97
N HIS A 310 24.61 12.22 2.32
CA HIS A 310 23.23 12.15 1.84
C HIS A 310 23.10 12.93 0.54
N LEU A 311 22.70 12.22 -0.54
CA LEU A 311 22.36 12.86 -1.82
C LEU A 311 20.85 13.11 -1.84
N PRO A 312 20.38 14.35 -1.70
CA PRO A 312 18.96 14.66 -1.80
C PRO A 312 18.44 14.38 -3.22
N ALA A 313 17.21 13.92 -3.34
CA ALA A 313 16.57 13.79 -4.63
C ALA A 313 16.39 15.17 -5.27
N GLN A 314 16.70 15.28 -6.57
CA GLN A 314 16.49 16.52 -7.32
C GLN A 314 15.11 16.52 -7.98
N LEU A 315 14.38 17.62 -7.83
CA LEU A 315 13.12 17.85 -8.52
C LEU A 315 13.24 19.09 -9.42
N THR A 316 12.72 18.95 -10.62
CA THR A 316 12.45 20.12 -11.47
C THR A 316 10.97 20.48 -11.26
N ARG A 317 10.67 21.67 -10.73
CA ARG A 317 9.28 22.17 -10.74
C ARG A 317 8.83 22.31 -12.20
N ARG A 318 7.82 21.56 -12.55
CA ARG A 318 7.10 21.72 -13.81
C ARG A 318 5.96 22.73 -13.64
#